data_937d34b4c37bfbd2e3d1ca2cff5ff11d
#
_entry.id   937d34b4c37bfbd2e3d1ca2cff5ff11d
#
_cell.length_a   1.000
_cell.length_b   1.000
_cell.length_c   1.000
_cell.angle_alpha   90.00
_cell.angle_beta   90.00
_cell.angle_gamma   90.00
#
_symmetry.space_group_name_H-M   'P 1'
#
loop_
_entity.id
_entity.type
_entity.pdbx_description
1 polymer ?
#
loop_
_entity_poly.entity_id
_entity_poly.type
_entity_poly.pdbx_seq_one_letter_code
_entity_poly.pdbx_strand_id
1 'polypeptide(L)'
;LEGALIVVFILVLFLGNLRAGFIVASVIPLAMLFAIIIMNMFGLSANLMSMGALDFGLIVDGAVIVVEATLHIFSRHYKSNILSQNQMDDEVIKSSSKIMSSAIFGQIIILIVYIPLFVLSGVEGKMFMPMAQTVSFAIVGALILSLTYVPWASSLFLDKKVSDKPNFTDRFINKLNNWYLPLITWALQNTKKVMYGAVGLLIGSIVRSEE
;
A
#
# COMPACT_ATOMS: atom_id res chain seq x y z
N LEU A 1 -16.30 -8.87 -0.07
CA LEU A 1 -16.63 -8.06 1.11
C LEU A 1 -15.78 -8.45 2.32
N GLU A 2 -15.65 -9.74 2.64
CA GLU A 2 -14.85 -10.21 3.79
C GLU A 2 -13.38 -9.81 3.67
N GLY A 3 -12.75 -9.97 2.50
CA GLY A 3 -11.37 -9.57 2.25
C GLY A 3 -11.15 -8.07 2.47
N ALA A 4 -12.06 -7.22 2.00
CA ALA A 4 -11.96 -5.78 2.22
C ALA A 4 -12.05 -5.42 3.72
N LEU A 5 -12.94 -6.08 4.48
CA LEU A 5 -13.06 -5.86 5.92
C LEU A 5 -11.79 -6.26 6.68
N ILE A 6 -11.18 -7.40 6.29
CA ILE A 6 -9.92 -7.85 6.88
C ILE A 6 -8.81 -6.85 6.60
N VAL A 7 -8.69 -6.37 5.35
CA VAL A 7 -7.69 -5.36 4.98
C VAL A 7 -7.90 -4.07 5.76
N VAL A 8 -9.13 -3.57 5.87
CA VAL A 8 -9.46 -2.36 6.66
C VAL A 8 -9.08 -2.56 8.14
N PHE A 9 -9.41 -3.71 8.72
CA PHE A 9 -9.06 -4.03 10.11
C PHE A 9 -7.54 -4.03 10.33
N ILE A 10 -6.80 -4.69 9.44
CA ILE A 10 -5.34 -4.73 9.50
C ILE A 10 -4.75 -3.32 9.35
N LEU A 11 -5.26 -2.51 8.42
CA LEU A 11 -4.81 -1.13 8.20
C LEU A 11 -5.01 -0.26 9.44
N VAL A 12 -6.20 -0.32 10.06
CA VAL A 12 -6.48 0.41 11.30
C VAL A 12 -5.55 -0.02 12.42
N LEU A 13 -5.28 -1.32 12.52
CA LEU A 13 -4.40 -1.89 13.53
C LEU A 13 -2.95 -1.45 13.30
N PHE A 14 -2.47 -1.46 12.06
CA PHE A 14 -1.09 -1.07 11.72
C PHE A 14 -0.84 0.44 11.85
N LEU A 15 -1.75 1.26 11.34
CA LEU A 15 -1.64 2.73 11.41
C LEU A 15 -1.84 3.26 12.84
N GLY A 16 -2.44 2.46 13.73
CA GLY A 16 -2.69 2.85 15.13
C GLY A 16 -3.62 4.05 15.30
N ASN A 17 -4.26 4.49 14.21
CA ASN A 17 -5.15 5.64 14.17
C ASN A 17 -6.38 5.30 13.31
N LEU A 18 -7.56 5.26 13.94
CA LEU A 18 -8.83 4.96 13.27
C LEU A 18 -9.11 5.89 12.09
N ARG A 19 -8.83 7.18 12.23
CA ARG A 19 -9.09 8.16 11.17
C ARG A 19 -8.18 7.92 9.96
N ALA A 20 -6.91 7.64 10.20
CA ALA A 20 -5.96 7.26 9.16
C ALA A 20 -6.39 5.99 8.43
N GLY A 21 -6.81 4.96 9.18
CA GLY A 21 -7.35 3.73 8.61
C GLY A 21 -8.58 3.95 7.75
N PHE A 22 -9.51 4.81 8.17
CA PHE A 22 -10.69 5.15 7.36
C PHE A 22 -10.36 5.92 6.09
N ILE A 23 -9.39 6.84 6.12
CA ILE A 23 -8.93 7.56 4.91
C ILE A 23 -8.42 6.55 3.89
N VAL A 24 -7.53 5.64 4.30
CA VAL A 24 -6.97 4.62 3.40
C VAL A 24 -8.06 3.66 2.93
N ALA A 25 -8.94 3.20 3.82
CA ALA A 25 -10.02 2.29 3.48
C ALA A 25 -11.00 2.88 2.45
N SER A 26 -11.23 4.20 2.48
CA SER A 26 -12.10 4.88 1.53
C SER A 26 -11.55 4.88 0.09
N VAL A 27 -10.24 4.70 -0.08
CA VAL A 27 -9.63 4.58 -1.42
C VAL A 27 -10.10 3.33 -2.13
N ILE A 28 -10.39 2.24 -1.42
CA ILE A 28 -10.86 0.97 -2.01
C ILE A 28 -12.13 1.19 -2.85
N PRO A 29 -13.26 1.65 -2.28
CA PRO A 29 -14.48 1.83 -3.06
C PRO A 29 -14.33 2.93 -4.12
N LEU A 30 -13.54 3.97 -3.88
CA LEU A 30 -13.32 5.03 -4.86
C LEU A 30 -12.52 4.55 -6.07
N ALA A 31 -11.46 3.76 -5.86
CA ALA A 31 -10.68 3.16 -6.94
C ALA A 31 -11.49 2.13 -7.74
N MET A 32 -12.34 1.35 -7.06
CA MET A 32 -13.27 0.43 -7.74
C MET A 32 -14.28 1.17 -8.59
N LEU A 33 -14.88 2.25 -8.09
CA LEU A 33 -15.80 3.09 -8.85
C LEU A 33 -15.09 3.71 -10.07
N PHE A 34 -13.87 4.21 -9.91
CA PHE A 34 -13.05 4.71 -10.99
C PHE A 34 -12.85 3.63 -12.07
N ALA A 35 -12.47 2.41 -11.68
CA ALA A 35 -12.28 1.29 -12.61
C ALA A 35 -13.57 0.97 -13.36
N ILE A 36 -14.71 0.91 -12.68
CA ILE A 36 -16.03 0.64 -13.29
C ILE A 36 -16.42 1.73 -14.28
N ILE A 37 -16.19 3.00 -13.95
CA ILE A 37 -16.47 4.14 -14.84
C ILE A 37 -15.64 4.02 -16.12
N ILE A 38 -14.34 3.78 -16.00
CA ILE A 38 -13.44 3.63 -17.15
C ILE A 38 -13.85 2.43 -18.02
N MET A 39 -14.13 1.28 -17.39
CA MET A 39 -14.59 0.09 -18.11
C MET A 39 -15.88 0.36 -18.89
N ASN A 40 -16.83 1.05 -18.28
CA ASN A 40 -18.08 1.43 -18.97
C ASN A 40 -17.83 2.37 -20.16
N MET A 41 -16.92 3.34 -20.02
CA MET A 41 -16.55 4.24 -21.13
C MET A 41 -15.91 3.52 -22.31
N PHE A 42 -15.13 2.46 -22.04
CA PHE A 42 -14.50 1.64 -23.10
C PHE A 42 -15.38 0.47 -23.59
N GLY A 43 -16.62 0.35 -23.10
CA GLY A 43 -17.53 -0.73 -23.49
C GLY A 43 -17.06 -2.13 -23.04
N LEU A 44 -16.24 -2.19 -21.97
CA LEU A 44 -15.70 -3.43 -21.44
C LEU A 44 -16.70 -4.02 -20.44
N SER A 45 -17.05 -5.30 -20.61
CA SER A 45 -17.94 -5.99 -19.68
C SER A 45 -17.15 -6.53 -18.48
N ALA A 46 -17.52 -6.07 -17.27
CA ALA A 46 -17.04 -6.68 -16.05
C ALA A 46 -17.65 -8.07 -15.90
N ASN A 47 -16.82 -9.08 -15.62
CA ASN A 47 -17.27 -10.40 -15.23
C ASN A 47 -16.89 -10.66 -13.75
N LEU A 48 -17.53 -11.69 -13.15
CA LEU A 48 -17.27 -12.06 -11.76
C LEU A 48 -15.79 -12.39 -11.50
N MET A 49 -15.10 -12.97 -12.49
CA MET A 49 -13.68 -13.30 -12.40
C MET A 49 -12.81 -12.04 -12.35
N SER A 50 -13.11 -11.03 -13.16
CA SER A 50 -12.36 -9.76 -13.16
C SER A 50 -12.55 -8.98 -11.86
N MET A 51 -13.76 -9.01 -11.30
CA MET A 51 -14.03 -8.37 -10.00
C MET A 51 -13.44 -9.15 -8.82
N GLY A 52 -13.40 -10.48 -8.91
CA GLY A 52 -12.81 -11.34 -7.89
C GLY A 52 -11.29 -11.30 -7.83
N ALA A 53 -10.64 -10.89 -8.91
CA ALA A 53 -9.19 -10.76 -8.99
C ALA A 53 -8.66 -9.42 -8.44
N LEU A 54 -9.55 -8.51 -8.02
CA LEU A 54 -9.14 -7.25 -7.40
C LEU A 54 -8.46 -7.52 -6.06
N ASP A 55 -7.17 -7.22 -6.01
CA ASP A 55 -6.40 -7.25 -4.77
C ASP A 55 -6.49 -5.89 -4.08
N PHE A 56 -7.21 -5.87 -2.96
CA PHE A 56 -7.38 -4.66 -2.17
C PHE A 56 -6.07 -4.17 -1.57
N GLY A 57 -5.08 -5.04 -1.35
CA GLY A 57 -3.75 -4.66 -0.89
C GLY A 57 -3.06 -3.75 -1.89
N LEU A 58 -2.98 -4.16 -3.15
CA LEU A 58 -2.36 -3.37 -4.23
C LEU A 58 -3.02 -1.99 -4.43
N ILE A 59 -4.33 -1.91 -4.20
CA ILE A 59 -5.08 -0.66 -4.31
C ILE A 59 -4.71 0.33 -3.20
N VAL A 60 -4.52 -0.15 -1.97
CA VAL A 60 -4.29 0.74 -0.81
C VAL A 60 -2.83 1.09 -0.58
N ASP A 61 -1.87 0.37 -1.15
CA ASP A 61 -0.44 0.54 -0.88
C ASP A 61 0.04 1.99 -1.03
N GLY A 62 -0.34 2.66 -2.12
CA GLY A 62 0.01 4.06 -2.33
C GLY A 62 -0.57 4.99 -1.27
N ALA A 63 -1.81 4.75 -0.87
CA ALA A 63 -2.50 5.53 0.16
C ALA A 63 -1.89 5.31 1.55
N VAL A 64 -1.55 4.06 1.88
CA VAL A 64 -0.89 3.70 3.15
C VAL A 64 0.43 4.45 3.30
N ILE A 65 1.29 4.41 2.27
CA ILE A 65 2.59 5.06 2.29
C ILE A 65 2.46 6.57 2.53
N VAL A 66 1.51 7.24 1.88
CA VAL A 66 1.28 8.68 2.04
C VAL A 66 0.77 9.02 3.44
N VAL A 67 -0.19 8.27 3.96
CA VAL A 67 -0.76 8.50 5.31
C VAL A 67 0.26 8.20 6.40
N GLU A 68 1.01 7.09 6.29
CA GLU A 68 2.06 6.72 7.24
C GLU A 68 3.15 7.78 7.31
N ALA A 69 3.61 8.29 6.16
CA ALA A 69 4.58 9.35 6.12
C ALA A 69 4.10 10.63 6.80
N THR A 70 2.85 10.98 6.58
CA THR A 70 2.23 12.14 7.22
C THR A 70 2.18 11.97 8.74
N LEU A 71 1.71 10.81 9.22
CA LEU A 71 1.67 10.49 10.64
C LEU A 71 3.07 10.48 11.29
N HIS A 72 4.05 9.93 10.59
CA HIS A 72 5.43 9.87 11.07
C HIS A 72 6.06 11.27 11.21
N ILE A 73 5.82 12.18 10.27
CA ILE A 73 6.30 13.56 10.36
C ILE A 73 5.61 14.30 11.50
N PHE A 74 4.30 14.12 11.65
CA PHE A 74 3.57 14.72 12.77
C PHE A 74 4.10 14.28 14.13
N SER A 75 4.34 12.97 14.30
CA SER A 75 4.85 12.42 15.55
C SER A 75 6.27 12.92 15.89
N ARG A 76 7.07 13.27 14.88
CA ARG A 76 8.45 13.75 15.07
C ARG A 76 8.54 15.24 15.37
N HIS A 77 7.79 16.07 14.64
CA HIS A 77 7.98 17.52 14.69
C HIS A 77 7.04 18.23 15.69
N TYR A 78 5.89 17.64 16.02
CA TYR A 78 4.86 18.33 16.78
C TYR A 78 4.44 17.58 18.06
N LYS A 79 5.43 17.13 18.83
CA LYS A 79 5.15 16.56 20.15
C LYS A 79 4.41 17.58 21.02
N SER A 80 3.17 17.25 21.40
CA SER A 80 2.34 18.03 22.35
C SER A 80 1.77 19.37 21.87
N ASN A 81 1.98 19.79 20.61
CA ASN A 81 1.42 21.02 20.09
C ASN A 81 0.17 20.76 19.21
N ILE A 82 -0.81 21.66 19.28
CA ILE A 82 -1.98 21.66 18.40
C ILE A 82 -1.60 22.41 17.12
N LEU A 83 -1.60 21.73 15.98
CA LEU A 83 -1.34 22.35 14.68
C LEU A 83 -2.49 23.25 14.23
N SER A 84 -2.15 24.41 13.66
CA SER A 84 -3.12 25.18 12.87
C SER A 84 -3.39 24.50 11.54
N GLN A 85 -4.53 24.81 10.88
CA GLN A 85 -4.87 24.20 9.59
C GLN A 85 -3.78 24.43 8.53
N ASN A 86 -3.26 25.65 8.44
CA ASN A 86 -2.20 25.98 7.47
C ASN A 86 -0.91 25.20 7.70
N GLN A 87 -0.54 24.97 8.97
CA GLN A 87 0.62 24.13 9.30
C GLN A 87 0.39 22.66 8.93
N MET A 88 -0.84 22.19 9.11
CA MET A 88 -1.26 20.84 8.73
C MET A 88 -1.12 20.65 7.23
N ASP A 89 -1.64 21.58 6.43
CA ASP A 89 -1.59 21.54 4.98
C ASP A 89 -0.15 21.56 4.46
N ASP A 90 0.71 22.44 5.00
CA ASP A 90 2.13 22.54 4.63
C ASP A 90 2.89 21.24 4.93
N GLU A 91 2.65 20.62 6.09
CA GLU A 91 3.32 19.37 6.46
C GLU A 91 2.81 18.18 5.64
N VAL A 92 1.51 18.12 5.33
CA VAL A 92 0.96 17.08 4.44
C VAL A 92 1.56 17.20 3.04
N ILE A 93 1.68 18.43 2.50
CA ILE A 93 2.30 18.65 1.19
C ILE A 93 3.77 18.22 1.21
N LYS A 94 4.53 18.61 2.21
CA LYS A 94 5.95 18.24 2.34
C LYS A 94 6.15 16.74 2.49
N SER A 95 5.35 16.07 3.34
CA SER A 95 5.43 14.64 3.56
C SER A 95 5.07 13.86 2.30
N SER A 96 3.95 14.22 1.68
CA SER A 96 3.48 13.58 0.46
C SER A 96 4.48 13.75 -0.69
N SER A 97 5.01 14.96 -0.93
CA SER A 97 5.95 15.22 -2.02
C SER A 97 7.25 14.44 -1.87
N LYS A 98 7.73 14.23 -0.64
CA LYS A 98 8.96 13.47 -0.37
C LYS A 98 8.84 11.99 -0.72
N ILE A 99 7.66 11.41 -0.57
CA ILE A 99 7.43 9.96 -0.73
C ILE A 99 6.75 9.66 -2.06
N MET A 100 6.13 10.66 -2.68
CA MET A 100 5.40 10.54 -3.94
C MET A 100 6.18 9.77 -5.00
N SER A 101 7.47 10.07 -5.18
CA SER A 101 8.32 9.40 -6.17
C SER A 101 8.36 7.88 -5.91
N SER A 102 8.61 7.45 -4.68
CA SER A 102 8.67 6.02 -4.34
C SER A 102 7.32 5.32 -4.50
N ALA A 103 6.22 5.98 -4.12
CA ALA A 103 4.87 5.44 -4.26
C ALA A 103 4.49 5.26 -5.73
N ILE A 104 4.78 6.27 -6.58
CA ILE A 104 4.53 6.21 -8.02
C ILE A 104 5.34 5.08 -8.67
N PHE A 105 6.64 4.99 -8.38
CA PHE A 105 7.48 3.92 -8.94
C PHE A 105 6.99 2.53 -8.53
N GLY A 106 6.60 2.34 -7.28
CA GLY A 106 6.05 1.07 -6.81
C GLY A 106 4.79 0.66 -7.60
N GLN A 107 3.84 1.58 -7.77
CA GLN A 107 2.60 1.28 -8.50
C GLN A 107 2.82 1.12 -10.01
N ILE A 108 3.75 1.85 -10.62
CA ILE A 108 4.14 1.66 -12.03
C ILE A 108 4.73 0.26 -12.23
N ILE A 109 5.59 -0.21 -11.33
CA ILE A 109 6.16 -1.58 -11.40
C ILE A 109 5.04 -2.61 -11.36
N ILE A 110 4.06 -2.45 -10.48
CA ILE A 110 2.90 -3.35 -10.42
C ILE A 110 2.14 -3.34 -11.76
N LEU A 111 1.88 -2.17 -12.35
CA LEU A 111 1.21 -2.05 -13.65
C LEU A 111 2.00 -2.74 -14.78
N ILE A 112 3.33 -2.64 -14.77
CA ILE A 112 4.20 -3.30 -15.77
C ILE A 112 4.04 -4.82 -15.71
N VAL A 113 3.87 -5.40 -14.54
CA VAL A 113 3.66 -6.85 -14.36
C VAL A 113 2.38 -7.33 -15.06
N TYR A 114 1.37 -6.47 -15.23
CA TYR A 114 0.13 -6.82 -15.95
C TYR A 114 0.26 -6.74 -17.48
N ILE A 115 1.30 -6.07 -18.04
CA ILE A 115 1.48 -5.93 -19.50
C ILE A 115 1.49 -7.26 -20.23
N PRO A 116 2.20 -8.32 -19.76
CA PRO A 116 2.20 -9.61 -20.46
C PRO A 116 0.82 -10.23 -20.61
N LEU A 117 -0.11 -9.96 -19.70
CA LEU A 117 -1.48 -10.49 -19.78
C LEU A 117 -2.29 -9.91 -20.94
N PHE A 118 -1.94 -8.71 -21.43
CA PHE A 118 -2.57 -8.10 -22.59
C PHE A 118 -2.12 -8.72 -23.92
N VAL A 119 -1.01 -9.45 -23.91
CA VAL A 119 -0.47 -10.10 -25.12
C VAL A 119 -1.01 -11.53 -25.26
N LEU A 120 -1.65 -12.07 -24.23
CA LEU A 120 -2.25 -13.40 -24.27
C LEU A 120 -3.32 -13.50 -25.36
N SER A 121 -3.30 -14.57 -26.13
CA SER A 121 -4.25 -14.85 -27.23
C SER A 121 -5.04 -16.13 -26.96
N GLY A 122 -6.08 -16.37 -27.77
CA GLY A 122 -6.90 -17.57 -27.64
C GLY A 122 -7.85 -17.55 -26.46
N VAL A 123 -8.10 -18.70 -25.86
CA VAL A 123 -9.05 -18.87 -24.73
C VAL A 123 -8.51 -18.15 -23.47
N GLU A 124 -7.22 -18.27 -23.23
CA GLU A 124 -6.57 -17.64 -22.08
C GLU A 124 -6.66 -16.11 -22.16
N GLY A 125 -6.40 -15.53 -23.34
CA GLY A 125 -6.54 -14.09 -23.56
C GLY A 125 -7.96 -13.60 -23.28
N LYS A 126 -8.98 -14.33 -23.72
CA LYS A 126 -10.40 -13.97 -23.46
C LYS A 126 -10.76 -13.99 -21.97
N MET A 127 -10.09 -14.80 -21.18
CA MET A 127 -10.33 -14.90 -19.73
C MET A 127 -9.53 -13.87 -18.94
N PHE A 128 -8.22 -13.74 -19.21
CA PHE A 128 -7.32 -12.94 -18.42
C PHE A 128 -7.26 -11.46 -18.82
N MET A 129 -7.53 -11.11 -20.08
CA MET A 129 -7.48 -9.72 -20.54
C MET A 129 -8.50 -8.82 -19.82
N PRO A 130 -9.80 -9.18 -19.66
CA PRO A 130 -10.74 -8.36 -18.89
C PRO A 130 -10.32 -8.20 -17.41
N MET A 131 -9.75 -9.24 -16.84
CA MET A 131 -9.21 -9.21 -15.49
C MET A 131 -8.05 -8.20 -15.37
N ALA A 132 -7.05 -8.32 -16.26
CA ALA A 132 -5.90 -7.43 -16.28
C ALA A 132 -6.31 -5.97 -16.50
N GLN A 133 -7.30 -5.71 -17.36
CA GLN A 133 -7.85 -4.38 -17.60
C GLN A 133 -8.50 -3.80 -16.34
N THR A 134 -9.37 -4.57 -15.68
CA THR A 134 -10.06 -4.14 -14.44
C THR A 134 -9.06 -3.78 -13.35
N VAL A 135 -8.07 -4.66 -13.11
CA VAL A 135 -7.05 -4.44 -12.09
C VAL A 135 -6.17 -3.23 -12.43
N SER A 136 -5.75 -3.11 -13.69
CA SER A 136 -4.94 -1.97 -14.14
C SER A 136 -5.67 -0.64 -13.96
N PHE A 137 -6.95 -0.56 -14.31
CA PHE A 137 -7.74 0.66 -14.09
C PHE A 137 -7.94 0.97 -12.61
N ALA A 138 -8.14 -0.06 -11.77
CA ALA A 138 -8.23 0.14 -10.33
C ALA A 138 -6.92 0.67 -9.73
N ILE A 139 -5.77 0.14 -10.16
CA ILE A 139 -4.46 0.62 -9.71
C ILE A 139 -4.18 2.05 -10.18
N VAL A 140 -4.52 2.38 -11.44
CA VAL A 140 -4.40 3.77 -11.94
C VAL A 140 -5.29 4.71 -11.15
N GLY A 141 -6.54 4.31 -10.89
CA GLY A 141 -7.45 5.07 -10.03
C GLY A 141 -6.92 5.27 -8.62
N ALA A 142 -6.39 4.20 -8.02
CA ALA A 142 -5.76 4.25 -6.71
C ALA A 142 -4.53 5.17 -6.68
N LEU A 143 -3.71 5.15 -7.73
CA LEU A 143 -2.58 6.06 -7.87
C LEU A 143 -3.03 7.52 -7.88
N ILE A 144 -4.00 7.86 -8.72
CA ILE A 144 -4.55 9.22 -8.79
C ILE A 144 -5.13 9.64 -7.44
N LEU A 145 -5.89 8.77 -6.78
CA LEU A 145 -6.49 9.04 -5.47
C LEU A 145 -5.43 9.18 -4.37
N SER A 146 -4.38 8.38 -4.39
CA SER A 146 -3.29 8.48 -3.40
C SER A 146 -2.50 9.78 -3.51
N LEU A 147 -2.45 10.37 -4.73
CA LEU A 147 -1.75 11.64 -4.97
C LEU A 147 -2.62 12.88 -4.75
N THR A 148 -3.94 12.74 -4.84
CA THR A 148 -4.88 13.88 -4.76
C THR A 148 -5.78 13.81 -3.53
N TYR A 149 -6.61 12.79 -3.47
CA TYR A 149 -7.60 12.62 -2.41
C TYR A 149 -6.97 12.34 -1.05
N VAL A 150 -5.98 11.45 -0.98
CA VAL A 150 -5.38 11.03 0.31
C VAL A 150 -4.66 12.17 1.02
N PRO A 151 -3.82 13.00 0.40
CA PRO A 151 -3.25 14.18 1.05
C PRO A 151 -4.32 15.16 1.53
N TRP A 152 -5.33 15.45 0.69
CA TRP A 152 -6.44 16.32 1.05
C TRP A 152 -7.24 15.78 2.25
N ALA A 153 -7.61 14.52 2.21
CA ALA A 153 -8.34 13.89 3.32
C ALA A 153 -7.48 13.83 4.59
N SER A 154 -6.18 13.62 4.46
CA SER A 154 -5.25 13.60 5.59
C SER A 154 -5.15 14.96 6.28
N SER A 155 -5.10 16.06 5.53
CA SER A 155 -5.07 17.41 6.11
C SER A 155 -6.36 17.77 6.85
N LEU A 156 -7.50 17.21 6.40
CA LEU A 156 -8.82 17.54 6.96
C LEU A 156 -9.21 16.65 8.14
N PHE A 157 -8.99 15.34 8.03
CA PHE A 157 -9.54 14.34 8.96
C PHE A 157 -8.55 13.81 10.00
N LEU A 158 -7.23 13.97 9.79
CA LEU A 158 -6.28 13.56 10.81
C LEU A 158 -6.35 14.47 12.05
N ASP A 159 -6.07 13.85 13.20
CA ASP A 159 -6.06 14.60 14.46
C ASP A 159 -4.91 15.61 14.48
N LYS A 160 -5.25 16.88 14.72
CA LYS A 160 -4.29 17.98 14.89
C LYS A 160 -3.50 17.89 16.21
N LYS A 161 -3.91 16.96 17.09
CA LYS A 161 -3.27 16.73 18.39
C LYS A 161 -2.52 15.41 18.35
N VAL A 162 -1.21 15.49 18.37
CA VAL A 162 -0.36 14.31 18.49
C VAL A 162 -0.43 13.82 19.93
N SER A 163 -0.93 12.59 20.12
CA SER A 163 -0.99 11.97 21.45
C SER A 163 0.39 11.43 21.84
N ASP A 164 0.91 11.87 22.99
CA ASP A 164 2.17 11.37 23.55
C ASP A 164 2.03 9.96 24.18
N LYS A 165 0.82 9.41 24.25
CA LYS A 165 0.62 8.08 24.82
C LYS A 165 0.96 7.01 23.80
N PRO A 166 1.89 6.09 24.10
CA PRO A 166 2.20 5.00 23.19
C PRO A 166 0.95 4.15 22.97
N ASN A 167 0.46 4.12 21.74
CA ASN A 167 -0.65 3.27 21.33
C ASN A 167 -0.25 1.80 21.46
N PHE A 168 -1.23 0.91 21.44
CA PHE A 168 -0.99 -0.54 21.40
C PHE A 168 -0.07 -0.92 20.23
N THR A 169 -0.26 -0.27 19.09
CA THR A 169 0.57 -0.42 17.90
C THR A 169 2.02 -0.03 18.13
N ASP A 170 2.29 1.09 18.82
CA ASP A 170 3.66 1.52 19.13
C ASP A 170 4.38 0.50 20.03
N ARG A 171 3.66 -0.09 20.98
CA ARG A 171 4.21 -1.15 21.85
C ARG A 171 4.53 -2.42 21.06
N PHE A 172 3.65 -2.78 20.13
CA PHE A 172 3.83 -3.95 19.27
C PHE A 172 5.01 -3.74 18.32
N ILE A 173 5.07 -2.58 17.65
CA ILE A 173 6.17 -2.21 16.75
C ILE A 173 7.50 -2.13 17.50
N ASN A 174 7.52 -1.53 18.69
CA ASN A 174 8.73 -1.46 19.50
C ASN A 174 9.21 -2.86 19.94
N LYS A 175 8.30 -3.77 20.28
CA LYS A 175 8.65 -5.17 20.60
C LYS A 175 9.21 -5.89 19.37
N LEU A 176 8.60 -5.69 18.21
CA LEU A 176 9.06 -6.26 16.95
C LEU A 176 10.45 -5.70 16.57
N ASN A 177 10.64 -4.40 16.72
CA ASN A 177 11.89 -3.71 16.43
C ASN A 177 13.03 -4.19 17.36
N ASN A 178 12.75 -4.39 18.64
CA ASN A 178 13.72 -4.93 19.58
C ASN A 178 14.16 -6.37 19.26
N TRP A 179 13.29 -7.13 18.61
CA TRP A 179 13.61 -8.48 18.13
C TRP A 179 14.33 -8.45 16.76
N TYR A 180 13.94 -7.53 15.89
CA TYR A 180 14.48 -7.38 14.55
C TYR A 180 15.88 -6.76 14.53
N LEU A 181 16.14 -5.74 15.35
CA LEU A 181 17.42 -5.04 15.42
C LEU A 181 18.62 -5.96 15.65
N PRO A 182 18.62 -6.88 16.63
CA PRO A 182 19.76 -7.79 16.81
C PRO A 182 19.93 -8.74 15.63
N LEU A 183 18.83 -9.18 15.02
CA LEU A 183 18.86 -10.09 13.87
C LEU A 183 19.48 -9.43 12.63
N ILE A 184 19.07 -8.19 12.31
CA ILE A 184 19.63 -7.46 11.19
C ILE A 184 21.08 -7.05 11.43
N THR A 185 21.43 -6.68 12.66
CA THR A 185 22.81 -6.35 13.03
C THR A 185 23.72 -7.56 12.88
N TRP A 186 23.27 -8.72 13.34
CA TRP A 186 23.99 -9.98 13.15
C TRP A 186 24.14 -10.32 11.66
N ALA A 187 23.09 -10.17 10.87
CA ALA A 187 23.10 -10.43 9.43
C ALA A 187 24.09 -9.51 8.68
N LEU A 188 24.10 -8.22 9.01
CA LEU A 188 25.03 -7.25 8.43
C LEU A 188 26.49 -7.50 8.84
N GLN A 189 26.73 -7.93 10.07
CA GLN A 189 28.06 -8.30 10.54
C GLN A 189 28.56 -9.62 9.93
N ASN A 190 27.65 -10.53 9.56
CA ASN A 190 27.98 -11.83 9.00
C ASN A 190 27.48 -12.00 7.56
N THR A 191 27.61 -10.98 6.74
CA THR A 191 27.11 -10.95 5.34
C THR A 191 27.48 -12.18 4.53
N LYS A 192 28.74 -12.69 4.68
CA LYS A 192 29.20 -13.90 3.97
C LYS A 192 28.40 -15.15 4.37
N LYS A 193 28.11 -15.34 5.66
CA LYS A 193 27.34 -16.49 6.15
C LYS A 193 25.90 -16.44 5.66
N VAL A 194 25.29 -15.24 5.68
CA VAL A 194 23.93 -15.02 5.19
C VAL A 194 23.86 -15.28 3.69
N MET A 195 24.84 -14.81 2.93
CA MET A 195 24.90 -15.03 1.49
C MET A 195 25.08 -16.52 1.14
N TYR A 196 25.96 -17.24 1.83
CA TYR A 196 26.12 -18.69 1.64
C TYR A 196 24.84 -19.46 2.05
N GLY A 197 24.17 -19.04 3.11
CA GLY A 197 22.88 -19.60 3.50
C GLY A 197 21.79 -19.39 2.46
N ALA A 198 21.69 -18.19 1.89
CA ALA A 198 20.73 -17.88 0.84
C ALA A 198 20.99 -18.70 -0.45
N VAL A 199 22.26 -18.78 -0.87
CA VAL A 199 22.66 -19.58 -2.03
C VAL A 199 22.40 -21.07 -1.77
N GLY A 200 22.70 -21.58 -0.59
CA GLY A 200 22.41 -22.95 -0.19
C GLY A 200 20.92 -23.30 -0.23
N LEU A 201 20.05 -22.39 0.25
CA LEU A 201 18.61 -22.55 0.16
C LEU A 201 18.11 -22.55 -1.30
N LEU A 202 18.69 -21.69 -2.13
CA LEU A 202 18.34 -21.61 -3.55
C LEU A 202 18.70 -22.91 -4.29
N ILE A 203 19.92 -23.43 -4.07
CA ILE A 203 20.35 -24.71 -4.63
C ILE A 203 19.48 -25.86 -4.12
N GLY A 204 19.19 -25.92 -2.82
CA GLY A 204 18.32 -26.93 -2.24
C GLY A 204 16.90 -26.90 -2.81
N SER A 205 16.38 -25.73 -3.10
CA SER A 205 15.06 -25.55 -3.73
C SER A 205 15.04 -26.06 -5.18
N ILE A 206 16.10 -25.79 -5.94
CA ILE A 206 16.23 -26.27 -7.33
C ILE A 206 16.33 -27.81 -7.36
N VAL A 207 17.18 -28.40 -6.53
CA VAL A 207 17.34 -29.87 -6.46
C VAL A 207 16.02 -30.55 -6.08
N ARG A 208 15.23 -29.96 -5.18
CA ARG A 208 13.93 -30.52 -4.79
C ARG A 208 12.85 -30.33 -5.86
N SER A 209 12.98 -29.37 -6.76
CA SER A 209 12.00 -29.15 -7.83
C SER A 209 12.15 -30.14 -8.99
N GLU A 210 13.25 -30.94 -9.03
CA GLU A 210 13.49 -31.98 -10.04
C GLU A 210 12.98 -33.37 -9.61
N GLU A 211 12.49 -33.52 -8.38
CA GLU A 211 11.78 -34.73 -7.90
C GLU A 211 10.25 -34.55 -7.98
#